data_4231e5ea2f1b772ee0d5588e6d2dc094
#
_entry.id   4231e5ea2f1b772ee0d5588e6d2dc094
#
_cell.length_a   1.000
_cell.length_b   1.000
_cell.length_c   1.000
_cell.angle_alpha   90.00
_cell.angle_beta   90.00
_cell.angle_gamma   90.00
#
_symmetry.space_group_name_H-M   'P 1'
#
loop_
_entity.id
_entity.type
_entity.pdbx_description
1 polymer ?
#
loop_
_entity_poly.entity_id
_entity_poly.type
_entity_poly.pdbx_seq_one_letter_code
_entity_poly.pdbx_strand_id
1 'polypeptide(L)'
;MTQQFTRRKFLQSACITISALTVNMSGIEKALAAAAGVGPMATCDILIIGSGGAGLRAAVAALKKNPKLNVVVVSKCMPSRSATCMAEGGINGVTDFSKGDSYELHCFDTVKGGDYLVDQESTLKFCEQAGPAILELDYLGMPFSRTAEGKVKARPFGGASKVRCNYSADKTGHIVAHTCLDDALSHGV
;
A
#
# COMPACT_ATOMS: atom_id res chain seq x y z
N MET A 1 -34.04 -9.44 -10.04
CA MET A 1 -33.15 -9.13 -11.18
C MET A 1 -31.91 -8.43 -10.64
N THR A 2 -30.85 -9.17 -10.40
CA THR A 2 -29.57 -8.65 -9.91
C THR A 2 -28.81 -8.05 -11.10
N GLN A 3 -28.74 -6.72 -11.18
CA GLN A 3 -27.88 -6.05 -12.14
C GLN A 3 -26.42 -6.40 -11.86
N GLN A 4 -25.78 -7.13 -12.77
CA GLN A 4 -24.35 -7.36 -12.73
C GLN A 4 -23.60 -6.02 -12.93
N PHE A 5 -22.91 -5.58 -11.91
CA PHE A 5 -22.05 -4.40 -11.94
C PHE A 5 -20.76 -4.74 -12.69
N THR A 6 -20.64 -4.27 -13.94
CA THR A 6 -19.43 -4.53 -14.75
C THR A 6 -18.30 -3.58 -14.35
N ARG A 7 -17.02 -4.01 -14.54
CA ARG A 7 -15.81 -3.16 -14.30
C ARG A 7 -15.93 -1.81 -15.02
N ARG A 8 -16.51 -1.76 -16.20
CA ARG A 8 -16.69 -0.55 -16.98
C ARG A 8 -17.69 0.42 -16.32
N LYS A 9 -18.79 -0.08 -15.77
CA LYS A 9 -19.77 0.73 -15.03
C LYS A 9 -19.18 1.26 -13.72
N PHE A 10 -18.36 0.45 -13.04
CA PHE A 10 -17.65 0.89 -11.84
C PHE A 10 -16.66 2.03 -12.14
N LEU A 11 -15.82 1.88 -13.19
CA LEU A 11 -14.87 2.92 -13.60
C LEU A 11 -15.60 4.17 -14.11
N GLN A 12 -16.70 4.04 -14.83
CA GLN A 12 -17.51 5.18 -15.25
C GLN A 12 -18.13 5.92 -14.06
N SER A 13 -18.66 5.19 -13.09
CA SER A 13 -19.18 5.80 -11.85
C SER A 13 -18.06 6.45 -11.05
N ALA A 14 -16.89 5.82 -10.91
CA ALA A 14 -15.74 6.37 -10.22
C ALA A 14 -15.18 7.62 -10.93
N CYS A 15 -15.09 7.62 -12.27
CA CYS A 15 -14.68 8.80 -13.05
C CYS A 15 -15.65 9.97 -12.90
N ILE A 16 -16.96 9.70 -12.90
CA ILE A 16 -17.98 10.74 -12.69
C ILE A 16 -17.85 11.31 -11.26
N THR A 17 -17.62 10.46 -10.27
CA THR A 17 -17.45 10.87 -8.87
C THR A 17 -16.15 11.68 -8.66
N ILE A 18 -15.04 11.28 -9.28
CA ILE A 18 -13.75 12.00 -9.23
C ILE A 18 -13.87 13.36 -9.92
N SER A 19 -14.54 13.44 -11.08
CA SER A 19 -14.76 14.71 -11.79
C SER A 19 -15.63 15.68 -10.97
N ALA A 20 -16.58 15.16 -10.22
CA ALA A 20 -17.45 15.95 -9.34
C ALA A 20 -16.74 16.45 -8.08
N LEU A 21 -15.70 15.76 -7.61
CA LEU A 21 -14.90 16.15 -6.44
C LEU A 21 -13.87 17.25 -6.73
N THR A 22 -13.47 17.43 -7.99
CA THR A 22 -12.44 18.43 -8.37
C THR A 22 -13.00 19.77 -8.81
N VAL A 23 -14.31 19.89 -9.01
CA VAL A 23 -14.96 21.13 -9.46
C VAL A 23 -16.05 21.51 -8.46
N ASN A 24 -15.93 22.69 -7.88
CA ASN A 24 -16.97 23.29 -7.03
C ASN A 24 -18.17 23.70 -7.91
N MET A 25 -18.92 22.70 -8.37
CA MET A 25 -20.01 22.87 -9.31
C MET A 25 -21.38 23.00 -8.61
N SER A 26 -22.17 23.91 -9.15
CA SER A 26 -23.50 24.33 -8.72
C SER A 26 -24.56 23.21 -8.72
N GLY A 27 -25.72 23.47 -8.15
CA GLY A 27 -26.83 22.53 -7.93
C GLY A 27 -27.24 21.56 -9.07
N ILE A 28 -26.78 21.79 -10.30
CA ILE A 28 -27.02 20.92 -11.47
C ILE A 28 -26.38 19.53 -11.26
N GLU A 29 -25.22 19.43 -10.64
CA GLU A 29 -24.57 18.13 -10.37
C GLU A 29 -25.29 17.31 -9.31
N LYS A 30 -25.81 17.98 -8.27
CA LYS A 30 -26.64 17.29 -7.27
C LYS A 30 -27.91 16.74 -7.91
N ALA A 31 -28.48 17.47 -8.86
CA ALA A 31 -29.66 17.01 -9.59
C ALA A 31 -29.33 15.85 -10.55
N LEU A 32 -28.18 15.88 -11.25
CA LEU A 32 -27.72 14.79 -12.11
C LEU A 32 -27.35 13.52 -11.32
N ALA A 33 -26.69 13.69 -10.16
CA ALA A 33 -26.35 12.57 -9.27
C ALA A 33 -27.62 11.92 -8.69
N ALA A 34 -28.61 12.72 -8.29
CA ALA A 34 -29.92 12.22 -7.85
C ALA A 34 -30.69 11.51 -8.97
N ALA A 35 -30.67 12.05 -10.19
CA ALA A 35 -31.29 11.43 -11.37
C ALA A 35 -30.59 10.12 -11.79
N ALA A 36 -29.28 9.98 -11.52
CA ALA A 36 -28.53 8.76 -11.75
C ALA A 36 -28.68 7.70 -10.63
N GLY A 37 -29.49 7.99 -9.57
CA GLY A 37 -29.66 7.11 -8.42
C GLY A 37 -28.40 6.99 -7.55
N VAL A 38 -27.50 7.96 -7.65
CA VAL A 38 -26.33 8.07 -6.78
C VAL A 38 -26.77 8.73 -5.48
N GLY A 39 -26.63 8.02 -4.37
CA GLY A 39 -26.96 8.53 -3.02
C GLY A 39 -26.17 9.79 -2.66
N PRO A 40 -26.37 10.38 -1.47
CA PRO A 40 -25.70 11.60 -1.05
C PRO A 40 -24.18 11.45 -1.19
N MET A 41 -23.56 12.36 -1.95
CA MET A 41 -22.11 12.37 -2.15
C MET A 41 -21.42 12.77 -0.85
N ALA A 42 -20.58 11.89 -0.33
CA ALA A 42 -19.63 12.22 0.72
C ALA A 42 -18.52 13.10 0.13
N THR A 43 -18.13 14.14 0.86
CA THR A 43 -16.96 14.96 0.50
C THR A 43 -15.75 14.52 1.31
N CYS A 44 -14.59 14.51 0.70
CA CYS A 44 -13.31 14.23 1.37
C CYS A 44 -12.21 15.12 0.79
N ASP A 45 -11.16 15.33 1.56
CA ASP A 45 -9.98 16.07 1.09
C ASP A 45 -9.08 15.18 0.24
N ILE A 46 -8.96 13.90 0.62
CA ILE A 46 -8.18 12.91 -0.11
C ILE A 46 -8.99 11.63 -0.27
N LEU A 47 -9.16 11.20 -1.52
CA LEU A 47 -9.75 9.91 -1.85
C LEU A 47 -8.66 8.94 -2.31
N ILE A 48 -8.54 7.80 -1.63
CA ILE A 48 -7.60 6.73 -1.98
C ILE A 48 -8.39 5.53 -2.51
N ILE A 49 -8.01 5.05 -3.69
CA ILE A 49 -8.65 3.90 -4.33
C ILE A 49 -7.79 2.66 -4.11
N GLY A 50 -8.22 1.79 -3.23
CA GLY A 50 -7.57 0.55 -2.86
C GLY A 50 -7.09 0.53 -1.41
N SER A 51 -7.49 -0.50 -0.66
CA SER A 51 -7.17 -0.72 0.75
C SER A 51 -6.09 -1.79 0.97
N GLY A 52 -5.19 -1.98 0.01
CA GLY A 52 -3.97 -2.75 0.22
C GLY A 52 -2.95 -1.98 1.04
N GLY A 53 -1.80 -2.59 1.33
CA GLY A 53 -0.75 -1.96 2.15
C GLY A 53 -0.36 -0.56 1.66
N ALA A 54 -0.23 -0.36 0.35
CA ALA A 54 0.10 0.95 -0.23
C ALA A 54 -0.96 2.02 0.06
N GLY A 55 -2.25 1.69 -0.14
CA GLY A 55 -3.34 2.64 0.09
C GLY A 55 -3.50 2.99 1.56
N LEU A 56 -3.43 2.01 2.45
CA LEU A 56 -3.51 2.23 3.89
C LEU A 56 -2.33 3.08 4.39
N ARG A 57 -1.11 2.80 3.92
CA ARG A 57 0.07 3.60 4.28
C ARG A 57 0.00 5.03 3.73
N ALA A 58 -0.55 5.23 2.54
CA ALA A 58 -0.77 6.56 1.97
C ALA A 58 -1.77 7.37 2.83
N ALA A 59 -2.86 6.74 3.28
CA ALA A 59 -3.83 7.37 4.16
C ALA A 59 -3.20 7.82 5.48
N VAL A 60 -2.46 6.92 6.13
CA VAL A 60 -1.74 7.23 7.38
C VAL A 60 -0.72 8.34 7.18
N ALA A 61 0.06 8.30 6.09
CA ALA A 61 1.05 9.33 5.80
C ALA A 61 0.40 10.73 5.63
N ALA A 62 -0.77 10.80 4.97
CA ALA A 62 -1.52 12.03 4.83
C ALA A 62 -1.98 12.56 6.19
N LEU A 63 -2.55 11.70 7.05
CA LEU A 63 -3.05 12.09 8.37
C LEU A 63 -1.91 12.43 9.36
N LYS A 64 -0.77 11.73 9.30
CA LYS A 64 0.43 12.11 10.06
C LYS A 64 0.94 13.49 9.66
N LYS A 65 0.81 13.87 8.38
CA LYS A 65 1.20 15.19 7.89
C LYS A 65 0.21 16.29 8.29
N ASN A 66 -1.08 15.99 8.21
CA ASN A 66 -2.14 16.91 8.64
C ASN A 66 -3.34 16.11 9.19
N PRO A 67 -3.49 16.02 10.53
CA PRO A 67 -4.56 15.27 11.17
C PRO A 67 -5.98 15.83 10.96
N LYS A 68 -6.11 16.99 10.34
CA LYS A 68 -7.41 17.62 10.06
C LYS A 68 -8.00 17.21 8.71
N LEU A 69 -7.26 16.45 7.92
CA LEU A 69 -7.73 15.98 6.62
C LEU A 69 -8.83 14.92 6.80
N ASN A 70 -9.88 15.05 5.97
CA ASN A 70 -10.87 14.00 5.78
C ASN A 70 -10.35 13.06 4.70
N VAL A 71 -9.74 11.93 5.11
CA VAL A 71 -9.18 10.92 4.21
C VAL A 71 -10.13 9.75 4.10
N VAL A 72 -10.52 9.42 2.89
CA VAL A 72 -11.41 8.28 2.61
C VAL A 72 -10.68 7.24 1.75
N VAL A 73 -10.71 5.99 2.20
CA VAL A 73 -10.20 4.86 1.43
C VAL A 73 -11.37 4.05 0.88
N VAL A 74 -11.45 3.91 -0.44
CA VAL A 74 -12.47 3.11 -1.11
C VAL A 74 -11.84 1.87 -1.72
N SER A 75 -12.43 0.72 -1.49
CA SER A 75 -11.91 -0.54 -1.99
C SER A 75 -13.01 -1.44 -2.54
N LYS A 76 -12.65 -2.28 -3.52
CA LYS A 76 -13.55 -3.30 -4.07
C LYS A 76 -13.88 -4.40 -3.06
N CYS A 77 -12.95 -4.70 -2.17
CA CYS A 77 -13.06 -5.76 -1.18
C CYS A 77 -12.45 -5.29 0.15
N MET A 78 -12.68 -6.04 1.19
CA MET A 78 -12.07 -5.77 2.50
C MET A 78 -10.54 -5.76 2.41
N PRO A 79 -9.84 -4.95 3.22
CA PRO A 79 -8.38 -4.87 3.27
C PRO A 79 -7.69 -6.24 3.41
N SER A 80 -8.27 -7.13 4.21
CA SER A 80 -7.81 -8.52 4.41
C SER A 80 -7.93 -9.42 3.17
N ARG A 81 -8.51 -8.94 2.08
CA ARG A 81 -8.60 -9.62 0.76
C ARG A 81 -7.74 -8.94 -0.31
N SER A 82 -6.88 -8.02 0.08
CA SER A 82 -5.94 -7.35 -0.82
C SER A 82 -4.82 -8.29 -1.26
N ALA A 83 -4.17 -7.97 -2.38
CA ALA A 83 -2.99 -8.71 -2.85
C ALA A 83 -1.85 -8.68 -1.82
N THR A 84 -1.77 -7.65 -0.97
CA THR A 84 -0.81 -7.59 0.13
C THR A 84 -0.93 -8.79 1.06
N CYS A 85 -2.15 -9.22 1.40
CA CYS A 85 -2.38 -10.37 2.26
C CYS A 85 -1.89 -11.70 1.68
N MET A 86 -1.73 -11.78 0.37
CA MET A 86 -1.37 -13.01 -0.35
C MET A 86 0.15 -13.20 -0.47
N ALA A 87 0.95 -12.22 -0.05
CA ALA A 87 2.41 -12.29 -0.11
C ALA A 87 2.95 -13.11 1.08
N GLU A 88 3.55 -14.26 0.80
CA GLU A 88 4.05 -15.18 1.83
C GLU A 88 5.57 -15.08 2.02
N GLY A 89 6.29 -14.71 0.95
CA GLY A 89 7.75 -14.80 0.86
C GLY A 89 8.51 -13.92 1.84
N GLY A 90 8.08 -12.72 2.04
CA GLY A 90 8.77 -11.70 2.83
C GLY A 90 8.91 -10.38 2.08
N ILE A 91 9.65 -9.46 2.66
CA ILE A 91 9.91 -8.12 2.13
C ILE A 91 11.41 -7.96 1.92
N ASN A 92 11.85 -7.73 0.69
CA ASN A 92 13.24 -7.41 0.40
C ASN A 92 13.55 -5.98 0.86
N GLY A 93 14.57 -5.83 1.68
CA GLY A 93 15.08 -4.54 2.11
C GLY A 93 16.36 -4.67 2.90
N VAL A 94 17.32 -3.79 2.66
CA VAL A 94 18.61 -3.81 3.32
C VAL A 94 18.43 -3.25 4.73
N THR A 95 18.40 -4.15 5.71
CA THR A 95 18.33 -3.82 7.15
C THR A 95 19.66 -4.03 7.87
N ASP A 96 20.63 -4.69 7.25
CA ASP A 96 21.95 -4.99 7.80
C ASP A 96 23.02 -4.87 6.70
N PHE A 97 23.80 -3.81 6.76
CA PHE A 97 24.90 -3.54 5.81
C PHE A 97 26.21 -4.28 6.16
N SER A 98 26.31 -4.84 7.36
CA SER A 98 27.56 -5.48 7.86
C SER A 98 27.96 -6.71 7.04
N LYS A 99 27.03 -7.27 6.26
CA LYS A 99 27.23 -8.46 5.40
C LYS A 99 27.58 -8.12 3.96
N GLY A 100 27.95 -6.87 3.68
CA GLY A 100 28.33 -6.40 2.37
C GLY A 100 27.15 -6.32 1.39
N ASP A 101 25.96 -5.97 1.90
CA ASP A 101 24.81 -5.60 1.11
C ASP A 101 24.73 -4.07 0.96
N SER A 102 24.08 -3.59 -0.10
CA SER A 102 23.87 -2.17 -0.35
C SER A 102 22.57 -1.91 -1.10
N TYR A 103 22.16 -0.64 -1.15
CA TYR A 103 20.99 -0.22 -1.92
C TYR A 103 21.20 -0.42 -3.42
N GLU A 104 22.41 -0.14 -3.92
CA GLU A 104 22.77 -0.31 -5.32
C GLU A 104 22.73 -1.78 -5.72
N LEU A 105 23.21 -2.68 -4.85
CA LEU A 105 23.16 -4.12 -5.10
C LEU A 105 21.71 -4.63 -5.06
N HIS A 106 20.88 -4.11 -4.15
CA HIS A 106 19.44 -4.39 -4.12
C HIS A 106 18.74 -3.86 -5.39
N CYS A 107 19.09 -2.65 -5.83
CA CYS A 107 18.59 -2.07 -7.07
C CYS A 107 18.99 -2.93 -8.27
N PHE A 108 20.27 -3.32 -8.37
CA PHE A 108 20.76 -4.18 -9.46
C PHE A 108 19.98 -5.50 -9.55
N ASP A 109 19.78 -6.19 -8.42
CA ASP A 109 19.01 -7.44 -8.38
C ASP A 109 17.56 -7.20 -8.84
N THR A 110 16.95 -6.09 -8.45
CA THR A 110 15.56 -5.74 -8.80
C THR A 110 15.43 -5.40 -10.28
N VAL A 111 16.35 -4.59 -10.82
CA VAL A 111 16.41 -4.25 -12.25
C VAL A 111 16.61 -5.49 -13.10
N LYS A 112 17.56 -6.36 -12.70
CA LYS A 112 17.82 -7.63 -13.37
C LYS A 112 16.59 -8.55 -13.31
N GLY A 113 15.92 -8.64 -12.15
CA GLY A 113 14.71 -9.45 -11.98
C GLY A 113 13.51 -8.94 -12.80
N GLY A 114 13.51 -7.67 -13.17
CA GLY A 114 12.54 -7.05 -14.08
C GLY A 114 12.98 -7.05 -15.55
N ASP A 115 13.91 -7.92 -15.93
CA ASP A 115 14.47 -8.03 -17.29
C ASP A 115 14.97 -6.68 -17.86
N TYR A 116 15.48 -5.80 -17.00
CA TYR A 116 15.96 -4.45 -17.33
C TYR A 116 14.89 -3.51 -17.92
N LEU A 117 13.60 -3.83 -17.76
CA LEU A 117 12.49 -3.04 -18.26
C LEU A 117 11.96 -2.00 -17.26
N VAL A 118 12.45 -2.03 -16.01
CA VAL A 118 12.03 -1.14 -14.94
C VAL A 118 12.73 0.23 -15.02
N ASP A 119 12.08 1.27 -14.52
CA ASP A 119 12.70 2.57 -14.30
C ASP A 119 13.74 2.48 -13.18
N GLN A 120 15.01 2.68 -13.53
CA GLN A 120 16.13 2.44 -12.63
C GLN A 120 16.23 3.47 -11.51
N GLU A 121 15.91 4.75 -11.78
CA GLU A 121 15.95 5.80 -10.77
C GLU A 121 14.86 5.58 -9.70
N SER A 122 13.65 5.27 -10.13
CA SER A 122 12.55 4.92 -9.22
C SER A 122 12.86 3.65 -8.42
N THR A 123 13.50 2.66 -9.05
CA THR A 123 13.90 1.41 -8.40
C THR A 123 14.95 1.66 -7.32
N LEU A 124 15.94 2.52 -7.57
CA LEU A 124 16.95 2.86 -6.57
C LEU A 124 16.30 3.55 -5.36
N LYS A 125 15.46 4.54 -5.58
CA LYS A 125 14.70 5.21 -4.50
C LYS A 125 13.84 4.24 -3.70
N PHE A 126 13.19 3.29 -4.37
CA PHE A 126 12.45 2.21 -3.71
C PHE A 126 13.36 1.36 -2.81
N CYS A 127 14.52 0.94 -3.31
CA CYS A 127 15.48 0.11 -2.56
C CYS A 127 16.05 0.85 -1.35
N GLU A 128 16.32 2.16 -1.46
CA GLU A 128 16.76 3.02 -0.35
C GLU A 128 15.71 3.10 0.76
N GLN A 129 14.43 3.14 0.39
CA GLN A 129 13.33 3.27 1.35
C GLN A 129 12.84 1.94 1.93
N ALA A 130 13.15 0.82 1.29
CA ALA A 130 12.64 -0.49 1.70
C ALA A 130 13.11 -0.90 3.11
N GLY A 131 14.38 -0.69 3.44
CA GLY A 131 14.93 -0.96 4.77
C GLY A 131 14.24 -0.13 5.87
N PRO A 132 14.21 1.19 5.77
CA PRO A 132 13.45 2.05 6.68
C PRO A 132 11.97 1.66 6.83
N ALA A 133 11.29 1.31 5.75
CA ALA A 133 9.89 0.88 5.80
C ALA A 133 9.70 -0.44 6.59
N ILE A 134 10.63 -1.38 6.47
CA ILE A 134 10.62 -2.62 7.27
C ILE A 134 10.78 -2.31 8.76
N LEU A 135 11.72 -1.42 9.11
CA LEU A 135 11.91 -1.00 10.50
C LEU A 135 10.72 -0.22 11.05
N GLU A 136 10.04 0.56 10.22
CA GLU A 136 8.78 1.21 10.61
C GLU A 136 7.68 0.19 10.90
N LEU A 137 7.51 -0.83 10.06
CA LEU A 137 6.56 -1.92 10.31
C LEU A 137 6.89 -2.67 11.61
N ASP A 138 8.16 -2.88 11.88
CA ASP A 138 8.63 -3.48 13.13
C ASP A 138 8.26 -2.62 14.35
N TYR A 139 8.47 -1.32 14.25
CA TYR A 139 8.09 -0.35 15.28
C TYR A 139 6.57 -0.31 15.51
N LEU A 140 5.76 -0.48 14.45
CA LEU A 140 4.31 -0.59 14.54
C LEU A 140 3.81 -1.91 15.15
N GLY A 141 4.74 -2.80 15.54
CA GLY A 141 4.41 -4.06 16.21
C GLY A 141 4.26 -5.26 15.27
N MET A 142 4.70 -5.16 14.01
CA MET A 142 4.71 -6.32 13.13
C MET A 142 5.62 -7.43 13.67
N PRO A 143 5.11 -8.65 13.94
CA PRO A 143 5.87 -9.73 14.53
C PRO A 143 6.79 -10.41 13.51
N PHE A 144 7.84 -9.72 13.09
CA PHE A 144 8.88 -10.33 12.26
C PHE A 144 9.56 -11.51 12.97
N SER A 145 9.99 -12.49 12.21
CA SER A 145 10.92 -13.52 12.71
C SER A 145 12.22 -12.86 13.19
N ARG A 146 12.78 -13.34 14.30
CA ARG A 146 13.93 -12.72 14.95
C ARG A 146 15.17 -13.62 14.92
N THR A 147 16.34 -12.99 14.94
CA THR A 147 17.61 -13.67 15.26
C THR A 147 17.72 -13.90 16.78
N ALA A 148 18.74 -14.64 17.21
CA ALA A 148 19.01 -14.85 18.64
C ALA A 148 19.28 -13.52 19.40
N GLU A 149 19.78 -12.51 18.68
CA GLU A 149 20.08 -11.17 19.21
C GLU A 149 18.86 -10.23 19.15
N GLY A 150 17.68 -10.74 18.77
CA GLY A 150 16.45 -9.96 18.72
C GLY A 150 16.27 -9.09 17.45
N LYS A 151 17.20 -9.11 16.50
CA LYS A 151 17.10 -8.35 15.25
C LYS A 151 16.09 -9.00 14.29
N VAL A 152 15.51 -8.22 13.38
CA VAL A 152 14.68 -8.73 12.30
C VAL A 152 15.49 -9.74 11.47
N LYS A 153 14.95 -10.94 11.31
CA LYS A 153 15.62 -12.03 10.59
C LYS A 153 15.31 -11.93 9.10
N ALA A 154 16.35 -12.04 8.28
CA ALA A 154 16.23 -12.19 6.83
C ALA A 154 16.56 -13.61 6.39
N ARG A 155 16.03 -14.02 5.23
CA ARG A 155 16.29 -15.29 4.57
C ARG A 155 16.74 -15.08 3.13
N PRO A 156 17.45 -16.08 2.53
CA PRO A 156 17.67 -16.07 1.09
C PRO A 156 16.35 -16.10 0.34
N PHE A 157 16.29 -15.39 -0.79
CA PHE A 157 15.12 -15.42 -1.65
C PHE A 157 15.55 -15.42 -3.13
N GLY A 158 14.70 -15.99 -4.01
CA GLY A 158 15.01 -16.11 -5.42
C GLY A 158 15.28 -14.76 -6.08
N GLY A 159 16.33 -14.69 -6.90
CA GLY A 159 16.75 -13.48 -7.60
C GLY A 159 17.57 -12.48 -6.77
N ALA A 160 17.63 -12.62 -5.45
CA ALA A 160 18.44 -11.76 -4.60
C ALA A 160 19.86 -12.30 -4.44
N SER A 161 20.88 -11.49 -4.72
CA SER A 161 22.30 -11.83 -4.54
C SER A 161 22.73 -11.85 -3.06
N LYS A 162 21.94 -11.23 -2.17
CA LYS A 162 22.19 -11.13 -0.72
C LYS A 162 20.97 -11.55 0.08
N VAL A 163 21.19 -11.88 1.34
CA VAL A 163 20.15 -12.28 2.31
C VAL A 163 19.48 -11.02 2.86
N ARG A 164 18.40 -10.57 2.22
CA ARG A 164 17.68 -9.34 2.58
C ARG A 164 16.15 -9.49 2.62
N CYS A 165 15.64 -10.71 2.48
CA CYS A 165 14.20 -10.96 2.54
C CYS A 165 13.75 -11.09 4.00
N ASN A 166 13.24 -9.99 4.57
CA ASN A 166 12.73 -9.93 5.93
C ASN A 166 11.33 -10.52 5.98
N TYR A 167 11.01 -11.37 6.96
CA TYR A 167 9.81 -12.19 6.92
C TYR A 167 9.19 -12.44 8.29
N SER A 168 7.93 -12.79 8.28
CA SER A 168 7.18 -13.31 9.44
C SER A 168 6.63 -14.69 9.08
N ALA A 169 7.38 -15.74 9.44
CA ALA A 169 7.10 -17.13 9.10
C ALA A 169 6.72 -17.29 7.60
N ASP A 170 5.54 -17.82 7.30
CA ASP A 170 4.97 -18.05 5.97
C ASP A 170 3.80 -17.10 5.63
N LYS A 171 3.57 -16.05 6.43
CA LYS A 171 2.39 -15.19 6.35
C LYS A 171 2.72 -13.69 6.41
N THR A 172 3.88 -13.33 5.87
CA THR A 172 4.40 -11.96 5.96
C THR A 172 3.38 -10.92 5.46
N GLY A 173 2.81 -11.10 4.27
CA GLY A 173 1.87 -10.13 3.70
C GLY A 173 0.54 -10.06 4.44
N HIS A 174 0.05 -11.18 4.97
CA HIS A 174 -1.13 -11.18 5.82
C HIS A 174 -0.92 -10.26 7.03
N ILE A 175 0.22 -10.40 7.70
CA ILE A 175 0.55 -9.58 8.87
C ILE A 175 0.80 -8.13 8.49
N VAL A 176 1.50 -7.84 7.37
CA VAL A 176 1.67 -6.47 6.85
C VAL A 176 0.33 -5.80 6.64
N ALA A 177 -0.62 -6.47 6.01
CA ALA A 177 -1.93 -5.90 5.74
C ALA A 177 -2.70 -5.59 7.03
N HIS A 178 -2.64 -6.48 8.04
CA HIS A 178 -3.26 -6.23 9.34
C HIS A 178 -2.56 -5.11 10.10
N THR A 179 -1.23 -5.09 10.15
CA THR A 179 -0.47 -4.00 10.79
C THR A 179 -0.80 -2.63 10.16
N CYS A 180 -0.86 -2.58 8.82
CA CYS A 180 -1.23 -1.34 8.12
C CYS A 180 -2.70 -0.95 8.36
N LEU A 181 -3.60 -1.92 8.47
CA LEU A 181 -5.01 -1.66 8.77
C LEU A 181 -5.19 -1.12 10.18
N ASP A 182 -4.55 -1.74 11.16
CA ASP A 182 -4.61 -1.33 12.56
C ASP A 182 -4.05 0.10 12.74
N ASP A 183 -2.92 0.41 12.07
CA ASP A 183 -2.34 1.75 12.04
C ASP A 183 -3.31 2.76 11.40
N ALA A 184 -3.95 2.40 10.27
CA ALA A 184 -4.93 3.26 9.61
C ALA A 184 -6.17 3.52 10.48
N LEU A 185 -6.74 2.49 11.09
CA LEU A 185 -7.88 2.60 12.01
C LEU A 185 -7.55 3.45 13.23
N SER A 186 -6.33 3.35 13.77
CA SER A 186 -5.88 4.16 14.90
C SER A 186 -5.79 5.66 14.56
N HIS A 187 -5.66 5.99 13.28
CA HIS A 187 -5.66 7.36 12.76
C HIS A 187 -7.03 7.82 12.25
N GLY A 188 -8.07 6.99 12.37
CA GLY A 188 -9.45 7.35 12.01
C GLY A 188 -9.79 7.23 10.52
N VAL A 189 -9.05 6.39 9.78
CA VAL A 189 -9.32 6.08 8.34
C VAL A 189 -10.50 5.13 8.22
#